data_f340299724e9e149186eef0545a239a3
#
_entry.id   f340299724e9e149186eef0545a239a3
#
_cell.length_a   1.000
_cell.length_b   1.000
_cell.length_c   1.000
_cell.angle_alpha   90.00
_cell.angle_beta   90.00
_cell.angle_gamma   90.00
#
_symmetry.space_group_name_H-M   'P 1'
#
loop_
_entity.id
_entity.type
_entity.pdbx_description
1 polymer ?
#
loop_
_entity_poly.entity_id
_entity_poly.type
_entity_poly.pdbx_seq_one_letter_code
_entity_poly.pdbx_strand_id
1 'polypeptide(L)'
;SFLSMFIGSFIVSSYSTLYFSTLTHVYPFFLGSVLATLVGVRHVTPLLKRLNRILDLRQTLLVFGAGLGVLLLLTFFVKFNYLFAYLFGFLLASLAALLMIVAARLLHEKTLTIEEPKVIGFLADTSYAVYLFHWPFYIIFSQLVGNIPAVILTTIFSYLFATLSFYVIEPFIAGKSSKLLRMAEEIPH
;
A
#
# COMPACT_ATOMS: atom_id res chain seq x y z
N SER A 1 6.89 -18.20 -2.44
CA SER A 1 5.74 -17.40 -1.98
C SER A 1 4.52 -17.56 -2.90
N PHE A 2 4.55 -17.07 -4.17
CA PHE A 2 3.43 -17.30 -5.11
C PHE A 2 3.19 -18.81 -5.35
N LEU A 3 4.25 -19.58 -5.62
CA LEU A 3 4.15 -21.03 -5.79
C LEU A 3 3.62 -21.72 -4.51
N SER A 4 4.01 -21.29 -3.33
CA SER A 4 3.47 -21.84 -2.08
C SER A 4 1.98 -21.56 -1.90
N MET A 5 1.52 -20.39 -2.33
CA MET A 5 0.09 -20.06 -2.34
C MET A 5 -0.67 -20.90 -3.39
N PHE A 6 -0.12 -21.02 -4.59
CA PHE A 6 -0.71 -21.80 -5.68
C PHE A 6 -0.82 -23.29 -5.31
N ILE A 7 0.27 -23.91 -4.86
CA ILE A 7 0.28 -25.33 -4.46
C ILE A 7 -0.58 -25.51 -3.19
N GLY A 8 -0.45 -24.63 -2.20
CA GLY A 8 -1.20 -24.68 -0.96
C GLY A 8 -2.71 -24.62 -1.17
N SER A 9 -3.20 -23.92 -2.19
CA SER A 9 -4.63 -23.81 -2.51
C SER A 9 -5.28 -25.16 -2.88
N PHE A 10 -4.49 -26.15 -3.28
CA PHE A 10 -4.97 -27.51 -3.57
C PHE A 10 -4.80 -28.48 -2.40
N ILE A 11 -3.94 -28.18 -1.43
CA ILE A 11 -3.57 -29.11 -0.36
C ILE A 11 -4.24 -28.73 0.96
N VAL A 12 -4.38 -27.42 1.24
CA VAL A 12 -4.86 -26.93 2.53
C VAL A 12 -6.39 -26.91 2.57
N SER A 13 -6.96 -27.52 3.58
CA SER A 13 -8.41 -27.62 3.79
C SER A 13 -9.07 -26.30 4.22
N SER A 14 -8.29 -25.29 4.65
CA SER A 14 -8.78 -23.99 5.09
C SER A 14 -8.10 -22.83 4.37
N TYR A 15 -8.87 -22.06 3.62
CA TYR A 15 -8.38 -20.85 2.95
C TYR A 15 -7.89 -19.75 3.92
N SER A 16 -8.39 -19.75 5.16
CA SER A 16 -7.90 -18.82 6.18
C SER A 16 -6.43 -19.06 6.54
N THR A 17 -5.99 -20.31 6.58
CA THR A 17 -4.58 -20.66 6.82
C THR A 17 -3.67 -20.12 5.70
N LEU A 18 -4.11 -20.22 4.44
CA LEU A 18 -3.39 -19.65 3.30
C LEU A 18 -3.37 -18.13 3.36
N TYR A 19 -4.50 -17.51 3.70
CA TYR A 19 -4.62 -16.06 3.76
C TYR A 19 -3.72 -15.43 4.83
N PHE A 20 -3.61 -16.03 6.01
CA PHE A 20 -2.77 -15.51 7.10
C PHE A 20 -1.32 -15.97 7.06
N SER A 21 -0.93 -16.83 6.11
CA SER A 21 0.44 -17.29 6.00
C SER A 21 1.34 -16.24 5.34
N THR A 22 2.39 -15.83 6.04
CA THR A 22 3.41 -14.91 5.49
C THR A 22 4.09 -15.49 4.24
N LEU A 23 4.30 -16.80 4.18
CA LEU A 23 4.93 -17.46 3.03
C LEU A 23 4.13 -17.30 1.74
N THR A 24 2.82 -17.17 1.84
CA THR A 24 1.93 -17.00 0.68
C THR A 24 1.81 -15.54 0.25
N HIS A 25 1.94 -14.58 1.17
CA HIS A 25 1.67 -13.15 0.94
C HIS A 25 2.91 -12.26 0.80
N VAL A 26 4.12 -12.82 0.92
CA VAL A 26 5.33 -11.99 0.82
C VAL A 26 5.71 -11.60 -0.61
N TYR A 27 5.21 -12.30 -1.64
CA TYR A 27 5.60 -12.03 -3.03
C TYR A 27 5.21 -10.63 -3.55
N PRO A 28 4.06 -10.02 -3.18
CA PRO A 28 3.75 -8.65 -3.61
C PRO A 28 4.77 -7.64 -3.07
N PHE A 29 5.29 -7.87 -1.87
CA PHE A 29 6.35 -7.04 -1.30
C PHE A 29 7.64 -7.12 -2.14
N PHE A 30 8.07 -8.31 -2.55
CA PHE A 30 9.23 -8.46 -3.43
C PHE A 30 8.99 -7.84 -4.81
N LEU A 31 7.80 -8.01 -5.38
CA LEU A 31 7.45 -7.35 -6.63
C LEU A 31 7.52 -5.82 -6.51
N GLY A 32 7.01 -5.26 -5.42
CA GLY A 32 7.12 -3.83 -5.13
C GLY A 32 8.56 -3.36 -4.97
N SER A 33 9.39 -4.15 -4.27
CA SER A 33 10.82 -3.86 -4.10
C SER A 33 11.58 -3.87 -5.41
N VAL A 34 11.35 -4.86 -6.27
CA VAL A 34 11.92 -4.91 -7.63
C VAL A 34 11.45 -3.72 -8.45
N LEU A 35 10.14 -3.38 -8.39
CA LEU A 35 9.62 -2.21 -9.10
C LEU A 35 10.31 -0.93 -8.63
N ALA A 36 10.51 -0.76 -7.32
CA ALA A 36 11.16 0.41 -6.76
C ALA A 36 12.60 0.59 -7.28
N THR A 37 13.34 -0.50 -7.51
CA THR A 37 14.67 -0.44 -8.13
C THR A 37 14.63 -0.09 -9.61
N LEU A 38 13.64 -0.61 -10.35
CA LEU A 38 13.50 -0.39 -11.78
C LEU A 38 12.98 1.02 -12.13
N VAL A 39 12.02 1.51 -11.39
CA VAL A 39 11.37 2.81 -11.65
C VAL A 39 12.06 3.95 -10.90
N GLY A 40 12.67 3.65 -9.76
CA GLY A 40 13.31 4.61 -8.87
C GLY A 40 12.30 5.31 -7.96
N VAL A 41 12.68 5.50 -6.71
CA VAL A 41 11.85 6.22 -5.71
C VAL A 41 12.21 7.71 -5.70
N ARG A 42 13.51 8.02 -5.59
CA ARG A 42 14.01 9.40 -5.50
C ARG A 42 14.63 9.90 -6.81
N HIS A 43 15.12 8.99 -7.65
CA HIS A 43 15.83 9.33 -8.89
C HIS A 43 15.06 8.81 -10.09
N VAL A 44 15.10 9.57 -11.18
CA VAL A 44 14.48 9.18 -12.45
C VAL A 44 15.37 8.18 -13.15
N THR A 45 14.93 6.92 -13.23
CA THR A 45 15.67 5.85 -13.89
C THR A 45 15.58 5.93 -15.42
N PRO A 46 16.48 5.27 -16.18
CA PRO A 46 16.39 5.20 -17.63
C PRO A 46 15.07 4.58 -18.11
N LEU A 47 14.56 3.58 -17.38
CA LEU A 47 13.26 2.96 -17.69
C LEU A 47 12.12 3.96 -17.56
N LEU A 48 12.08 4.70 -16.46
CA LEU A 48 11.04 5.73 -16.23
C LEU A 48 11.11 6.83 -17.29
N LYS A 49 12.32 7.29 -17.67
CA LYS A 49 12.51 8.25 -18.75
C LYS A 49 11.97 7.73 -20.08
N ARG A 50 12.23 6.45 -20.40
CA ARG A 50 11.73 5.82 -21.61
C ARG A 50 10.21 5.74 -21.63
N LEU A 51 9.60 5.29 -20.52
CA LEU A 51 8.14 5.21 -20.37
C LEU A 51 7.50 6.60 -20.45
N ASN A 52 8.10 7.61 -19.82
CA ASN A 52 7.61 8.99 -19.86
C ASN A 52 7.63 9.60 -21.29
N ARG A 53 8.54 9.15 -22.14
CA ARG A 53 8.62 9.55 -23.56
C ARG A 53 7.57 8.84 -24.43
N ILE A 54 7.28 7.58 -24.14
CA ILE A 54 6.37 6.74 -24.94
C ILE A 54 4.91 7.03 -24.60
N LEU A 55 4.60 7.15 -23.32
CA LEU A 55 3.24 7.33 -22.81
C LEU A 55 2.94 8.83 -22.67
N ASP A 56 1.86 9.29 -23.26
CA ASP A 56 1.34 10.64 -23.03
C ASP A 56 0.52 10.71 -21.72
N LEU A 57 0.06 11.91 -21.34
CA LEU A 57 -0.72 12.11 -20.13
C LEU A 57 -2.03 11.29 -20.15
N ARG A 58 -2.72 11.27 -21.29
CA ARG A 58 -3.99 10.55 -21.44
C ARG A 58 -3.80 9.05 -21.30
N GLN A 59 -2.77 8.51 -21.95
CA GLN A 59 -2.43 7.08 -21.86
C GLN A 59 -2.04 6.68 -20.43
N THR A 60 -1.28 7.54 -19.74
CA THR A 60 -0.91 7.29 -18.34
C THR A 60 -2.12 7.28 -17.42
N LEU A 61 -3.08 8.21 -17.61
CA LEU A 61 -4.35 8.22 -16.88
C LEU A 61 -5.21 6.97 -17.19
N LEU A 62 -5.22 6.51 -18.44
CA LEU A 62 -5.93 5.28 -18.82
C LEU A 62 -5.31 4.05 -18.15
N VAL A 63 -3.98 3.94 -18.07
CA VAL A 63 -3.30 2.85 -17.37
C VAL A 63 -3.63 2.86 -15.88
N PHE A 64 -3.60 4.06 -15.26
CA PHE A 64 -3.97 4.21 -13.86
C PHE A 64 -5.44 3.80 -13.62
N GLY A 65 -6.36 4.31 -14.44
CA GLY A 65 -7.78 4.00 -14.35
C GLY A 65 -8.10 2.54 -14.61
N ALA A 66 -7.41 1.89 -15.55
CA ALA A 66 -7.56 0.46 -15.82
C ALA A 66 -7.08 -0.38 -14.63
N GLY A 67 -5.94 -0.03 -14.01
CA GLY A 67 -5.47 -0.69 -12.80
C GLY A 67 -6.46 -0.56 -11.65
N LEU A 68 -6.99 0.65 -11.42
CA LEU A 68 -8.04 0.89 -10.43
C LEU A 68 -9.31 0.09 -10.73
N GLY A 69 -9.75 0.07 -11.98
CA GLY A 69 -10.91 -0.71 -12.42
C GLY A 69 -10.75 -2.21 -12.14
N VAL A 70 -9.55 -2.77 -12.43
CA VAL A 70 -9.25 -4.18 -12.11
C VAL A 70 -9.33 -4.43 -10.60
N LEU A 71 -8.74 -3.56 -9.76
CA LEU A 71 -8.81 -3.71 -8.31
C LEU A 71 -10.25 -3.65 -7.79
N LEU A 72 -11.05 -2.72 -8.29
CA LEU A 72 -12.46 -2.61 -7.92
C LEU A 72 -13.25 -3.86 -8.35
N LEU A 73 -13.06 -4.34 -9.58
CA LEU A 73 -13.71 -5.57 -10.05
C LEU A 73 -13.32 -6.77 -9.17
N LEU A 74 -12.04 -6.93 -8.87
CA LEU A 74 -11.59 -8.02 -7.99
C LEU A 74 -12.22 -7.91 -6.59
N THR A 75 -12.33 -6.72 -6.04
CA THR A 75 -12.94 -6.49 -4.72
C THR A 75 -14.41 -6.86 -4.67
N PHE A 76 -15.17 -6.57 -5.74
CA PHE A 76 -16.60 -6.86 -5.78
C PHE A 76 -16.92 -8.29 -6.17
N PHE A 77 -16.13 -8.90 -7.07
CA PHE A 77 -16.47 -10.19 -7.66
C PHE A 77 -15.70 -11.37 -7.07
N VAL A 78 -14.52 -11.13 -6.48
CA VAL A 78 -13.67 -12.20 -5.94
C VAL A 78 -13.83 -12.27 -4.43
N LYS A 79 -14.48 -13.35 -3.96
CA LYS A 79 -14.58 -13.62 -2.53
C LYS A 79 -13.36 -14.43 -2.08
N PHE A 80 -12.92 -14.18 -0.87
CA PHE A 80 -11.73 -14.82 -0.30
C PHE A 80 -11.86 -16.36 -0.15
N ASN A 81 -13.08 -16.88 -0.14
CA ASN A 81 -13.36 -18.32 -0.08
C ASN A 81 -13.26 -19.04 -1.44
N TYR A 82 -13.02 -18.31 -2.52
CA TYR A 82 -12.94 -18.92 -3.84
C TYR A 82 -11.50 -19.28 -4.19
N LEU A 83 -11.31 -20.49 -4.72
CA LEU A 83 -10.02 -20.97 -5.23
C LEU A 83 -9.39 -19.97 -6.22
N PHE A 84 -10.22 -19.35 -7.07
CA PHE A 84 -9.77 -18.33 -8.03
C PHE A 84 -9.00 -17.17 -7.36
N ALA A 85 -9.38 -16.76 -6.13
CA ALA A 85 -8.69 -15.70 -5.41
C ALA A 85 -7.21 -16.05 -5.21
N TYR A 86 -6.90 -17.29 -4.86
CA TYR A 86 -5.55 -17.76 -4.56
C TYR A 86 -4.75 -18.12 -5.81
N LEU A 87 -5.41 -18.60 -6.86
CA LEU A 87 -4.73 -18.94 -8.12
C LEU A 87 -4.36 -17.69 -8.93
N PHE A 88 -5.28 -16.76 -9.06
CA PHE A 88 -5.15 -15.62 -9.98
C PHE A 88 -5.49 -14.28 -9.35
N GLY A 89 -6.44 -14.21 -8.43
CA GLY A 89 -6.97 -12.97 -7.89
C GLY A 89 -5.90 -12.11 -7.23
N PHE A 90 -5.12 -12.66 -6.32
CA PHE A 90 -4.04 -11.94 -5.64
C PHE A 90 -2.89 -11.57 -6.58
N LEU A 91 -2.58 -12.40 -7.58
CA LEU A 91 -1.57 -12.07 -8.58
C LEU A 91 -2.03 -10.90 -9.45
N LEU A 92 -3.28 -10.96 -9.96
CA LEU A 92 -3.86 -9.88 -10.75
C LEU A 92 -3.95 -8.57 -9.95
N ALA A 93 -4.36 -8.64 -8.68
CA ALA A 93 -4.37 -7.48 -7.79
C ALA A 93 -2.98 -6.86 -7.62
N SER A 94 -1.96 -7.70 -7.42
CA SER A 94 -0.57 -7.25 -7.29
C SER A 94 -0.08 -6.59 -8.57
N LEU A 95 -0.33 -7.18 -9.74
CA LEU A 95 0.05 -6.61 -11.02
C LEU A 95 -0.68 -5.30 -11.32
N ALA A 96 -1.98 -5.22 -11.02
CA ALA A 96 -2.75 -4.00 -11.16
C ALA A 96 -2.21 -2.88 -10.25
N ALA A 97 -1.89 -3.20 -9.00
CA ALA A 97 -1.27 -2.24 -8.07
C ALA A 97 0.10 -1.76 -8.57
N LEU A 98 0.95 -2.64 -9.10
CA LEU A 98 2.24 -2.27 -9.69
C LEU A 98 2.06 -1.32 -10.89
N LEU A 99 1.12 -1.62 -11.79
CA LEU A 99 0.80 -0.73 -12.91
C LEU A 99 0.32 0.65 -12.45
N MET A 100 -0.52 0.70 -11.42
CA MET A 100 -0.96 1.96 -10.83
C MET A 100 0.19 2.75 -10.21
N ILE A 101 1.12 2.10 -9.52
CA ILE A 101 2.30 2.76 -8.94
C ILE A 101 3.17 3.36 -10.06
N VAL A 102 3.43 2.62 -11.15
CA VAL A 102 4.17 3.14 -12.31
C VAL A 102 3.45 4.31 -12.94
N ALA A 103 2.14 4.18 -13.15
CA ALA A 103 1.33 5.26 -13.73
C ALA A 103 1.29 6.50 -12.83
N ALA A 104 1.14 6.33 -11.51
CA ALA A 104 1.19 7.43 -10.55
C ALA A 104 2.55 8.13 -10.57
N ARG A 105 3.65 7.37 -10.66
CA ARG A 105 5.01 7.92 -10.77
C ARG A 105 5.20 8.70 -12.08
N LEU A 106 4.67 8.20 -13.20
CA LEU A 106 4.68 8.90 -14.48
C LEU A 106 3.80 10.16 -14.46
N LEU A 107 2.63 10.09 -13.82
CA LEU A 107 1.76 11.28 -13.64
C LEU A 107 2.49 12.35 -12.83
N HIS A 108 3.14 11.99 -11.74
CA HIS A 108 3.94 12.92 -10.95
C HIS A 108 5.02 13.61 -11.81
N GLU A 109 5.78 12.87 -12.63
CA GLU A 109 6.79 13.46 -13.53
C GLU A 109 6.19 14.40 -14.60
N LYS A 110 4.96 14.14 -15.03
CA LYS A 110 4.25 14.97 -16.03
C LYS A 110 3.58 16.20 -15.41
N THR A 111 3.34 16.20 -14.11
CA THR A 111 2.60 17.24 -13.39
C THR A 111 3.44 17.95 -12.33
N LEU A 112 4.78 17.92 -12.44
CA LEU A 112 5.71 18.56 -11.50
C LEU A 112 5.45 20.07 -11.28
N THR A 113 4.81 20.74 -12.24
CA THR A 113 4.44 22.16 -12.15
C THR A 113 3.12 22.42 -11.43
N ILE A 114 2.37 21.37 -11.13
CA ILE A 114 1.08 21.46 -10.44
C ILE A 114 1.34 21.21 -8.95
N GLU A 115 0.94 22.14 -8.10
CA GLU A 115 1.00 21.96 -6.66
C GLU A 115 0.11 20.78 -6.24
N GLU A 116 0.63 19.93 -5.38
CA GLU A 116 -0.16 18.80 -4.84
C GLU A 116 -1.34 19.33 -4.02
N PRO A 117 -2.56 18.82 -4.30
CA PRO A 117 -3.70 19.13 -3.45
C PRO A 117 -3.41 18.71 -2.01
N LYS A 118 -3.61 19.61 -1.05
CA LYS A 118 -3.34 19.38 0.38
C LYS A 118 -3.98 18.09 0.92
N VAL A 119 -5.15 17.74 0.38
CA VAL A 119 -5.86 16.50 0.75
C VAL A 119 -5.07 15.26 0.33
N ILE A 120 -4.47 15.26 -0.86
CA ILE A 120 -3.66 14.13 -1.34
C ILE A 120 -2.39 13.99 -0.50
N GLY A 121 -1.70 15.08 -0.21
CA GLY A 121 -0.56 15.09 0.69
C GLY A 121 -0.92 14.53 2.07
N PHE A 122 -2.01 15.00 2.68
CA PHE A 122 -2.49 14.49 3.97
C PHE A 122 -2.80 12.98 3.93
N LEU A 123 -3.47 12.50 2.88
CA LEU A 123 -3.77 11.07 2.73
C LEU A 123 -2.50 10.23 2.53
N ALA A 124 -1.52 10.75 1.79
CA ALA A 124 -0.23 10.08 1.61
C ALA A 124 0.54 9.97 2.93
N ASP A 125 0.68 11.08 3.64
CA ASP A 125 1.41 11.16 4.92
C ASP A 125 0.81 10.25 5.99
N THR A 126 -0.52 10.16 6.06
CA THR A 126 -1.23 9.37 7.08
C THR A 126 -1.50 7.92 6.65
N SER A 127 -1.30 7.56 5.38
CA SER A 127 -1.71 6.27 4.79
C SER A 127 -1.16 5.05 5.54
N TYR A 128 0.12 5.09 5.92
CA TYR A 128 0.75 3.98 6.64
C TYR A 128 0.15 3.80 8.03
N ALA A 129 -0.06 4.87 8.76
CA ALA A 129 -0.66 4.81 10.09
C ALA A 129 -2.13 4.37 10.03
N VAL A 130 -2.90 4.84 9.03
CA VAL A 130 -4.26 4.34 8.76
C VAL A 130 -4.25 2.83 8.52
N TYR A 131 -3.32 2.34 7.68
CA TYR A 131 -3.15 0.91 7.43
C TYR A 131 -2.85 0.13 8.71
N LEU A 132 -2.03 0.68 9.61
CA LEU A 132 -1.68 0.03 10.86
C LEU A 132 -2.87 -0.06 11.83
N PHE A 133 -3.67 1.01 11.94
CA PHE A 133 -4.75 1.12 12.92
C PHE A 133 -6.09 0.55 12.46
N HIS A 134 -6.37 0.45 11.14
CA HIS A 134 -7.70 0.08 10.66
C HIS A 134 -8.14 -1.32 11.11
N TRP A 135 -7.26 -2.30 11.08
CA TRP A 135 -7.63 -3.67 11.42
C TRP A 135 -7.92 -3.89 12.90
N PRO A 136 -7.08 -3.44 13.87
CA PRO A 136 -7.42 -3.47 15.28
C PRO A 136 -8.75 -2.78 15.61
N PHE A 137 -8.99 -1.60 15.06
CA PHE A 137 -10.24 -0.90 15.30
C PHE A 137 -11.45 -1.63 14.71
N TYR A 138 -11.31 -2.21 13.51
CA TYR A 138 -12.39 -2.98 12.92
C TYR A 138 -12.78 -4.18 13.78
N ILE A 139 -11.82 -4.93 14.32
CA ILE A 139 -12.09 -6.05 15.22
C ILE A 139 -12.86 -5.57 16.46
N ILE A 140 -12.41 -4.49 17.09
CA ILE A 140 -13.06 -3.96 18.29
C ILE A 140 -14.48 -3.49 17.97
N PHE A 141 -14.67 -2.64 16.97
CA PHE A 141 -15.98 -2.06 16.68
C PHE A 141 -16.96 -3.08 16.09
N SER A 142 -16.52 -4.06 15.32
CA SER A 142 -17.40 -5.09 14.79
C SER A 142 -18.05 -5.96 15.87
N GLN A 143 -17.37 -6.13 17.01
CA GLN A 143 -17.91 -6.84 18.18
C GLN A 143 -18.90 -5.97 18.98
N LEU A 144 -18.75 -4.64 18.94
CA LEU A 144 -19.57 -3.72 19.73
C LEU A 144 -20.85 -3.28 19.01
N VAL A 145 -20.78 -2.99 17.72
CA VAL A 145 -21.89 -2.30 17.00
C VAL A 145 -22.32 -3.00 15.71
N GLY A 146 -21.73 -4.15 15.38
CA GLY A 146 -21.99 -4.87 14.13
C GLY A 146 -21.21 -4.29 12.93
N ASN A 147 -21.25 -4.99 11.78
CA ASN A 147 -20.30 -4.78 10.69
C ASN A 147 -20.39 -3.39 10.01
N ILE A 148 -21.59 -2.91 9.68
CA ILE A 148 -21.74 -1.66 8.91
C ILE A 148 -21.33 -0.42 9.74
N PRO A 149 -21.86 -0.19 10.97
CA PRO A 149 -21.38 0.89 11.81
C PRO A 149 -19.90 0.77 12.17
N ALA A 150 -19.39 -0.47 12.33
CA ALA A 150 -17.98 -0.72 12.61
C ALA A 150 -17.05 -0.17 11.52
N VAL A 151 -17.41 -0.31 10.24
CA VAL A 151 -16.60 0.26 9.14
C VAL A 151 -16.49 1.78 9.27
N ILE A 152 -17.59 2.47 9.57
CA ILE A 152 -17.62 3.93 9.73
C ILE A 152 -16.74 4.35 10.91
N LEU A 153 -16.94 3.72 12.07
CA LEU A 153 -16.15 4.03 13.28
C LEU A 153 -14.67 3.71 13.06
N THR A 154 -14.36 2.57 12.45
CA THR A 154 -12.98 2.19 12.10
C THR A 154 -12.33 3.26 11.23
N THR A 155 -13.00 3.74 10.21
CA THR A 155 -12.48 4.79 9.32
C THR A 155 -12.17 6.06 10.12
N ILE A 156 -13.13 6.54 10.91
CA ILE A 156 -12.97 7.77 11.72
C ILE A 156 -11.80 7.63 12.70
N PHE A 157 -11.77 6.55 13.47
CA PHE A 157 -10.74 6.35 14.49
C PHE A 157 -9.37 6.08 13.89
N SER A 158 -9.29 5.36 12.78
CA SER A 158 -8.01 5.13 12.09
C SER A 158 -7.40 6.43 11.59
N TYR A 159 -8.19 7.33 10.99
CA TYR A 159 -7.69 8.64 10.58
C TYR A 159 -7.35 9.55 11.76
N LEU A 160 -8.13 9.51 12.83
CA LEU A 160 -7.84 10.27 14.04
C LEU A 160 -6.48 9.86 14.65
N PHE A 161 -6.27 8.55 14.83
CA PHE A 161 -5.03 8.04 15.39
C PHE A 161 -3.85 8.17 14.41
N ALA A 162 -4.07 8.03 13.12
CA ALA A 162 -3.04 8.27 12.12
C ALA A 162 -2.57 9.73 12.12
N THR A 163 -3.50 10.67 12.21
CA THR A 163 -3.19 12.10 12.33
C THR A 163 -2.40 12.39 13.61
N LEU A 164 -2.82 11.83 14.73
CA LEU A 164 -2.12 11.97 16.02
C LEU A 164 -0.71 11.34 15.92
N SER A 165 -0.57 10.16 15.32
CA SER A 165 0.72 9.51 15.12
C SER A 165 1.66 10.37 14.30
N PHE A 166 1.23 10.80 13.13
CA PHE A 166 2.05 11.53 12.18
C PHE A 166 2.46 12.92 12.69
N TYR A 167 1.51 13.71 13.22
CA TYR A 167 1.78 15.10 13.60
C TYR A 167 2.29 15.28 15.04
N VAL A 168 2.10 14.30 15.91
CA VAL A 168 2.47 14.43 17.33
C VAL A 168 3.50 13.39 17.75
N ILE A 169 3.23 12.10 17.52
CA ILE A 169 4.07 11.02 18.05
C ILE A 169 5.39 10.92 17.28
N GLU A 170 5.35 10.89 15.96
CA GLU A 170 6.54 10.74 15.11
C GLU A 170 7.53 11.91 15.29
N PRO A 171 7.13 13.20 15.26
CA PRO A 171 8.05 14.30 15.51
C PRO A 171 8.62 14.27 16.92
N PHE A 172 7.84 13.87 17.93
CA PHE A 172 8.32 13.75 19.31
C PHE A 172 9.41 12.67 19.43
N ILE A 173 9.21 11.50 18.80
CA ILE A 173 10.19 10.40 18.81
C ILE A 173 11.42 10.78 18.01
N ALA A 174 11.26 11.37 16.82
CA ALA A 174 12.37 11.81 15.97
C ALA A 174 13.23 12.88 16.66
N GLY A 175 12.60 13.85 17.33
CA GLY A 175 13.31 14.87 18.10
C GLY A 175 14.11 14.29 19.29
N LYS A 176 13.58 13.27 19.96
CA LYS A 176 14.27 12.57 21.05
C LYS A 176 15.43 11.72 20.53
N SER A 177 15.25 11.03 19.39
CA SER A 177 16.30 10.22 18.76
C SER A 177 17.47 11.06 18.27
N SER A 178 17.24 12.21 17.66
CA SER A 178 18.29 13.13 17.21
C SER A 178 19.10 13.71 18.38
N LYS A 179 18.47 13.97 19.52
CA LYS A 179 19.15 14.38 20.75
C LYS A 179 20.07 13.30 21.30
N LEU A 180 19.59 12.05 21.34
CA LEU A 180 20.39 10.91 21.82
C LEU A 180 21.59 10.63 20.92
N LEU A 181 21.45 10.74 19.59
CA LEU A 181 22.53 10.58 18.64
C LEU A 181 23.62 11.67 18.85
N ARG A 182 23.24 12.93 19.02
CA ARG A 182 24.19 14.01 19.32
C ARG A 182 24.93 13.78 20.62
N MET A 183 24.25 13.35 21.69
CA MET A 183 24.88 13.02 22.97
C MET A 183 25.88 11.85 22.84
N ALA A 184 25.58 10.86 21.99
CA ALA A 184 26.46 9.72 21.74
C ALA A 184 27.74 10.13 20.97
N GLU A 185 27.65 11.11 20.07
CA GLU A 185 28.78 11.66 19.33
C GLU A 185 29.69 12.55 20.20
N GLU A 186 29.18 13.13 21.28
CA GLU A 186 29.92 13.97 22.21
C GLU A 186 30.70 13.20 23.29
N ILE A 187 30.60 11.86 23.35
CA ILE A 187 31.37 11.02 24.29
C ILE A 187 32.78 10.82 23.70
N PRO A 188 33.85 11.44 24.28
CA PRO A 188 35.21 11.24 23.81
C PRO A 188 35.66 9.80 24.08
N HIS A 189 36.24 9.15 23.10
CA HIS A 189 36.88 7.84 23.20
C HIS A 189 38.18 7.89 24.00
#